data_75b726c687901093caaff43d7edd0507
#
_entry.id   75b726c687901093caaff43d7edd0507
#
_cell.length_a   1.000
_cell.length_b   1.000
_cell.length_c   1.000
_cell.angle_alpha   90.00
_cell.angle_beta   90.00
_cell.angle_gamma   90.00
#
_symmetry.space_group_name_H-M   'P 1'
#
loop_
_entity.id
_entity.type
_entity.pdbx_description
1 polymer ?
#
loop_
_entity_poly.entity_id
_entity_poly.type
_entity_poly.pdbx_seq_one_letter_code
_entity_poly.pdbx_strand_id
1 'polypeptide(L)'
;MDPSQPLEVTATGDEGRIADVTAVDTAGRFLSGKLSEDGKRWRSTTGLAAGVRYTVRISTENGSGEQGRRTLNFQTKPAHAKRLGVTFGPDSGTYGVGQPITAELSHKVKGAKQRKLVEGALTVKSSPHVEGAWHWVDSKELHYRPKEYWPAHSTISVSSRLKGLKVRDGLYGDKAKSVKLKTGDRVEALADASGLSMKFSKNGKVIKEIPITTGKAGFETRNGTKVILGRESFVRMRSGSVGIGGGESYDLGVHWASRLTWSGEYVHAAPWSSGSHGVSNSSHGCTGMSTENAQWFFENVRNGVPVKYVNSDGETMPAFGNGFGDWNLSWAKWKKGSALLRGSHGQDAASATGVNRLRPQV
;
A
#
# COMPACT_ATOMS: atom_id res chain seq x y z
N MET A 1 30.83 -6.51 -14.46
CA MET A 1 30.89 -7.66 -13.55
C MET A 1 29.65 -8.54 -13.76
N ASP A 2 29.79 -9.86 -13.66
CA ASP A 2 28.65 -10.77 -13.73
C ASP A 2 27.83 -10.69 -12.42
N PRO A 3 26.50 -10.43 -12.47
CA PRO A 3 25.68 -10.30 -11.28
C PRO A 3 25.48 -11.64 -10.53
N SER A 4 25.76 -12.78 -11.16
CA SER A 4 25.69 -14.10 -10.52
C SER A 4 26.90 -14.40 -9.62
N GLN A 5 28.00 -13.67 -9.79
CA GLN A 5 29.20 -13.83 -8.98
C GLN A 5 29.16 -12.90 -7.77
N PRO A 6 29.62 -13.37 -6.60
CA PRO A 6 29.76 -12.51 -5.43
C PRO A 6 30.80 -11.41 -5.69
N LEU A 7 30.62 -10.27 -5.04
CA LEU A 7 31.67 -9.26 -4.97
C LEU A 7 32.70 -9.71 -3.93
N GLU A 8 33.94 -9.75 -4.32
CA GLU A 8 35.07 -10.01 -3.42
C GLU A 8 36.00 -8.80 -3.39
N VAL A 9 36.46 -8.45 -2.20
CA VAL A 9 37.47 -7.44 -1.94
C VAL A 9 38.57 -8.11 -1.13
N THR A 10 39.80 -7.99 -1.60
CA THR A 10 40.97 -8.57 -0.94
C THR A 10 41.99 -7.47 -0.63
N ALA A 11 42.48 -7.43 0.60
CA ALA A 11 43.62 -6.59 0.95
C ALA A 11 44.91 -7.27 0.41
N THR A 12 45.73 -6.44 -0.23
CA THR A 12 47.05 -6.86 -0.76
C THR A 12 48.13 -6.25 0.14
N GLY A 13 49.17 -7.01 0.44
CA GLY A 13 50.25 -6.65 1.35
C GLY A 13 50.23 -7.46 2.62
N ASP A 14 51.42 -7.65 3.23
CA ASP A 14 51.59 -8.60 4.32
C ASP A 14 50.94 -8.20 5.64
N GLU A 15 50.76 -6.90 5.90
CA GLU A 15 50.22 -6.36 7.15
C GLU A 15 48.87 -5.65 7.01
N GLY A 16 48.35 -5.51 5.77
CA GLY A 16 47.08 -4.78 5.52
C GLY A 16 45.83 -5.60 5.84
N ARG A 17 44.92 -5.04 6.62
CA ARG A 17 43.60 -5.60 6.92
C ARG A 17 42.46 -4.69 6.44
N ILE A 18 41.35 -5.29 6.07
CA ILE A 18 40.12 -4.58 5.76
C ILE A 18 39.42 -4.24 7.07
N ALA A 19 39.22 -2.96 7.35
CA ALA A 19 38.50 -2.46 8.52
C ALA A 19 36.99 -2.36 8.23
N ASP A 20 36.58 -1.88 7.02
CA ASP A 20 35.18 -1.77 6.61
C ASP A 20 35.03 -1.85 5.10
N VAL A 21 33.91 -2.41 4.64
CA VAL A 21 33.47 -2.40 3.25
C VAL A 21 32.01 -2.00 3.16
N THR A 22 31.75 -0.88 2.52
CA THR A 22 30.40 -0.42 2.20
C THR A 22 30.21 -0.45 0.69
N ALA A 23 29.34 -1.34 0.19
CA ALA A 23 28.95 -1.42 -1.21
C ALA A 23 27.50 -0.99 -1.37
N VAL A 24 27.22 -0.01 -2.23
CA VAL A 24 25.90 0.53 -2.47
C VAL A 24 25.64 0.68 -3.97
N ASP A 25 24.45 0.35 -4.42
CA ASP A 25 24.04 0.53 -5.80
C ASP A 25 23.32 1.87 -6.05
N THR A 26 23.03 2.17 -7.33
CA THR A 26 22.34 3.41 -7.73
C THR A 26 20.88 3.53 -7.23
N ALA A 27 20.29 2.45 -6.71
CA ALA A 27 18.99 2.47 -6.05
C ALA A 27 19.11 2.68 -4.52
N GLY A 28 20.32 2.92 -4.00
CA GLY A 28 20.59 3.11 -2.58
C GLY A 28 20.49 1.81 -1.75
N ARG A 29 20.62 0.63 -2.39
CA ARG A 29 20.61 -0.65 -1.70
C ARG A 29 22.02 -1.02 -1.29
N PHE A 30 22.20 -1.34 -0.02
CA PHE A 30 23.46 -1.85 0.52
C PHE A 30 23.60 -3.35 0.21
N LEU A 31 24.80 -3.75 -0.16
CA LEU A 31 25.17 -5.14 -0.37
C LEU A 31 25.73 -5.71 0.94
N SER A 32 25.08 -6.72 1.47
CA SER A 32 25.55 -7.41 2.67
C SER A 32 26.75 -8.29 2.35
N GLY A 33 27.72 -8.36 3.25
CA GLY A 33 28.89 -9.21 3.11
C GLY A 33 29.49 -9.60 4.46
N LYS A 34 30.45 -10.49 4.41
CA LYS A 34 31.22 -10.98 5.57
C LYS A 34 32.71 -10.77 5.35
N LEU A 35 33.37 -10.32 6.36
CA LEU A 35 34.84 -10.28 6.45
C LEU A 35 35.37 -11.63 6.92
N SER A 36 36.48 -12.09 6.34
CA SER A 36 37.21 -13.27 6.82
C SER A 36 37.84 -12.99 8.20
N GLU A 37 38.13 -14.07 8.94
CA GLU A 37 38.69 -13.98 10.29
C GLU A 37 40.07 -13.31 10.34
N ASP A 38 40.87 -13.46 9.27
CA ASP A 38 42.17 -12.80 9.11
C ASP A 38 42.08 -11.33 8.70
N GLY A 39 40.83 -10.81 8.43
CA GLY A 39 40.58 -9.46 7.98
C GLY A 39 41.06 -9.15 6.55
N LYS A 40 41.56 -10.16 5.81
CA LYS A 40 42.14 -9.95 4.47
C LYS A 40 41.16 -10.03 3.33
N ARG A 41 39.96 -10.63 3.52
CA ARG A 41 38.97 -10.83 2.46
C ARG A 41 37.57 -10.48 2.93
N TRP A 42 36.89 -9.67 2.15
CA TRP A 42 35.45 -9.44 2.31
C TRP A 42 34.71 -10.00 1.11
N ARG A 43 33.59 -10.71 1.35
CA ARG A 43 32.77 -11.32 0.30
C ARG A 43 31.30 -11.03 0.54
N SER A 44 30.59 -10.63 -0.54
CA SER A 44 29.15 -10.42 -0.45
C SER A 44 28.40 -11.72 -0.16
N THR A 45 27.42 -11.63 0.76
CA THR A 45 26.54 -12.76 1.14
C THR A 45 25.21 -12.75 0.37
N THR A 46 24.93 -11.67 -0.35
CA THR A 46 23.78 -11.54 -1.23
C THR A 46 24.22 -11.32 -2.67
N GLY A 47 23.38 -11.75 -3.63
CA GLY A 47 23.66 -11.58 -5.05
C GLY A 47 23.64 -10.10 -5.46
N LEU A 48 24.37 -9.77 -6.50
CA LEU A 48 24.40 -8.46 -7.09
C LEU A 48 23.13 -8.22 -7.94
N ALA A 49 22.64 -7.00 -7.95
CA ALA A 49 21.58 -6.61 -8.88
C ALA A 49 22.17 -6.48 -10.30
N ALA A 50 21.42 -6.91 -11.31
CA ALA A 50 21.85 -6.89 -12.71
C ALA A 50 21.61 -5.54 -13.38
N GLY A 51 22.56 -5.08 -14.20
CA GLY A 51 22.45 -3.85 -14.99
C GLY A 51 22.44 -2.58 -14.14
N VAL A 52 23.12 -2.59 -13.00
CA VAL A 52 23.24 -1.43 -12.11
C VAL A 52 24.71 -1.11 -11.82
N ARG A 53 24.96 0.16 -11.46
CA ARG A 53 26.29 0.61 -11.02
C ARG A 53 26.36 0.49 -9.51
N TYR A 54 27.51 0.02 -9.01
CA TYR A 54 27.88 -0.04 -7.61
C TYR A 54 29.00 0.92 -7.30
N THR A 55 28.95 1.53 -6.11
CA THR A 55 30.05 2.24 -5.49
C THR A 55 30.47 1.45 -4.24
N VAL A 56 31.73 1.07 -4.18
CA VAL A 56 32.32 0.32 -3.06
C VAL A 56 33.33 1.20 -2.37
N ARG A 57 33.13 1.48 -1.10
CA ARG A 57 34.08 2.17 -0.23
C ARG A 57 34.73 1.16 0.69
N ILE A 58 36.04 1.17 0.72
CA ILE A 58 36.86 0.24 1.48
C ILE A 58 37.73 1.06 2.41
N SER A 59 37.73 0.70 3.69
CA SER A 59 38.69 1.19 4.68
C SER A 59 39.63 0.06 5.05
N THR A 60 40.91 0.34 5.11
CA THR A 60 41.96 -0.62 5.50
C THR A 60 42.79 -0.04 6.64
N GLU A 61 43.47 -0.90 7.36
CA GLU A 61 44.41 -0.55 8.42
C GLU A 61 45.66 -1.44 8.25
N ASN A 62 46.84 -0.87 8.42
CA ASN A 62 48.10 -1.62 8.41
C ASN A 62 48.52 -2.01 9.84
N GLY A 63 49.62 -2.75 9.97
CA GLY A 63 50.13 -3.21 11.26
C GLY A 63 50.55 -2.10 12.23
N SER A 64 50.81 -0.89 11.72
CA SER A 64 51.13 0.32 12.52
C SER A 64 49.92 1.16 12.87
N GLY A 65 48.66 0.72 12.46
CA GLY A 65 47.43 1.44 12.73
C GLY A 65 47.10 2.58 11.73
N GLU A 66 47.89 2.71 10.67
CA GLU A 66 47.58 3.73 9.63
C GLU A 66 46.39 3.29 8.79
N GLN A 67 45.48 4.20 8.58
CA GLN A 67 44.23 3.99 7.83
C GLN A 67 44.38 4.32 6.36
N GLY A 68 43.98 3.39 5.49
CA GLY A 68 43.82 3.60 4.06
C GLY A 68 42.35 3.68 3.64
N ARG A 69 42.04 4.42 2.62
CA ARG A 69 40.66 4.49 2.03
C ARG A 69 40.73 4.36 0.51
N ARG A 70 39.82 3.54 -0.03
CA ARG A 70 39.68 3.39 -1.49
C ARG A 70 38.21 3.36 -1.88
N THR A 71 37.89 4.01 -3.00
CA THR A 71 36.56 3.95 -3.61
C THR A 71 36.69 3.33 -4.99
N LEU A 72 35.88 2.29 -5.24
CA LEU A 72 35.79 1.61 -6.53
C LEU A 72 34.37 1.74 -7.08
N ASN A 73 34.27 1.87 -8.39
CA ASN A 73 33.00 1.85 -9.09
C ASN A 73 33.02 0.76 -10.14
N PHE A 74 31.93 0.00 -10.24
CA PHE A 74 31.76 -0.96 -11.31
C PHE A 74 30.30 -1.06 -11.73
N GLN A 75 30.05 -1.65 -12.88
CA GLN A 75 28.71 -1.92 -13.39
C GLN A 75 28.53 -3.42 -13.62
N THR A 76 27.39 -3.94 -13.18
CA THR A 76 26.99 -5.32 -13.47
C THR A 76 26.40 -5.44 -14.88
N LYS A 77 26.58 -6.61 -15.49
CA LYS A 77 25.96 -6.95 -16.77
C LYS A 77 24.42 -6.95 -16.63
N PRO A 78 23.66 -6.50 -17.65
CA PRO A 78 22.22 -6.69 -17.69
C PRO A 78 21.85 -8.18 -17.68
N ALA A 79 20.72 -8.54 -17.05
CA ALA A 79 20.16 -9.87 -17.20
C ALA A 79 19.25 -9.93 -18.43
N HIS A 80 19.44 -10.93 -19.28
CA HIS A 80 18.52 -11.30 -20.36
C HIS A 80 17.41 -12.18 -19.80
N ALA A 81 16.35 -11.57 -19.26
CA ALA A 81 15.29 -12.24 -18.53
C ALA A 81 13.99 -11.42 -18.52
N LYS A 82 12.88 -12.04 -18.13
CA LYS A 82 11.61 -11.34 -17.89
C LYS A 82 11.77 -10.26 -16.81
N ARG A 83 10.99 -9.19 -16.93
CA ARG A 83 11.02 -8.05 -16.01
C ARG A 83 9.79 -8.04 -15.11
N LEU A 84 10.00 -7.99 -13.80
CA LEU A 84 8.94 -7.76 -12.81
C LEU A 84 8.72 -6.28 -12.66
N GLY A 85 7.70 -5.76 -13.34
CA GLY A 85 7.20 -4.40 -13.15
C GLY A 85 6.28 -4.29 -11.95
N VAL A 86 6.15 -3.09 -11.41
CA VAL A 86 5.16 -2.71 -10.41
C VAL A 86 4.40 -1.47 -10.89
N THR A 87 3.08 -1.50 -10.74
CA THR A 87 2.20 -0.34 -10.92
C THR A 87 1.65 0.04 -9.56
N PHE A 88 1.83 1.28 -9.15
CA PHE A 88 1.25 1.79 -7.92
C PHE A 88 -0.09 2.44 -8.19
N GLY A 89 -1.03 2.24 -7.28
CA GLY A 89 -2.29 2.94 -7.21
C GLY A 89 -2.50 3.57 -5.82
N PRO A 90 -3.30 4.62 -5.74
CA PRO A 90 -3.80 5.40 -6.87
C PRO A 90 -2.72 6.27 -7.52
N ASP A 91 -3.04 6.94 -8.62
CA ASP A 91 -2.17 7.93 -9.26
C ASP A 91 -1.86 9.10 -8.31
N SER A 92 -0.85 9.90 -8.68
CA SER A 92 -0.50 11.10 -7.90
C SER A 92 -1.69 12.05 -7.80
N GLY A 93 -2.02 12.47 -6.58
CA GLY A 93 -3.20 13.30 -6.35
C GLY A 93 -3.48 13.53 -4.87
N THR A 94 -4.63 14.15 -4.57
CA THR A 94 -5.13 14.37 -3.21
C THR A 94 -6.33 13.49 -2.95
N TYR A 95 -6.26 12.70 -1.89
CA TYR A 95 -7.22 11.67 -1.52
C TYR A 95 -7.78 11.87 -0.11
N GLY A 96 -8.83 11.14 0.23
CA GLY A 96 -9.30 11.04 1.60
C GLY A 96 -8.35 10.22 2.47
N VAL A 97 -8.50 10.35 3.78
CA VAL A 97 -7.59 9.74 4.77
C VAL A 97 -7.66 8.20 4.83
N GLY A 98 -8.70 7.61 4.26
CA GLY A 98 -8.88 6.15 4.20
C GLY A 98 -8.27 5.48 2.96
N GLN A 99 -7.60 6.22 2.06
CA GLN A 99 -7.08 5.68 0.81
C GLN A 99 -5.95 4.68 1.06
N PRO A 100 -6.09 3.39 0.72
CA PRO A 100 -4.97 2.45 0.69
C PRO A 100 -4.07 2.74 -0.51
N ILE A 101 -2.82 2.30 -0.42
CA ILE A 101 -1.91 2.26 -1.56
C ILE A 101 -1.91 0.85 -2.11
N THR A 102 -2.00 0.70 -3.42
CA THR A 102 -1.91 -0.61 -4.08
C THR A 102 -0.61 -0.74 -4.86
N ALA A 103 -0.12 -1.96 -4.97
CA ALA A 103 1.01 -2.31 -5.82
C ALA A 103 0.63 -3.57 -6.63
N GLU A 104 0.43 -3.40 -7.93
CA GLU A 104 0.16 -4.49 -8.85
C GLU A 104 1.45 -4.92 -9.55
N LEU A 105 1.76 -6.21 -9.49
CA LEU A 105 2.93 -6.83 -10.09
C LEU A 105 2.60 -7.42 -11.44
N SER A 106 3.47 -7.19 -12.44
CA SER A 106 3.29 -7.75 -13.79
C SER A 106 3.35 -9.29 -13.84
N HIS A 107 3.98 -9.93 -12.84
CA HIS A 107 4.13 -11.38 -12.74
C HIS A 107 3.83 -11.89 -11.34
N LYS A 108 3.31 -13.13 -11.23
CA LYS A 108 3.03 -13.80 -9.96
C LYS A 108 4.30 -14.05 -9.15
N VAL A 109 4.25 -13.71 -7.86
CA VAL A 109 5.30 -13.95 -6.86
C VAL A 109 4.71 -14.82 -5.76
N LYS A 110 5.09 -16.11 -5.72
CA LYS A 110 4.48 -17.13 -4.83
C LYS A 110 5.37 -17.49 -3.63
N GLY A 111 6.69 -17.59 -3.83
CA GLY A 111 7.61 -18.06 -2.81
C GLY A 111 7.81 -17.05 -1.68
N ALA A 112 7.96 -17.53 -0.44
CA ALA A 112 8.12 -16.66 0.74
C ALA A 112 9.38 -15.77 0.65
N LYS A 113 10.51 -16.31 0.20
CA LYS A 113 11.76 -15.54 0.01
C LYS A 113 11.58 -14.45 -1.05
N GLN A 114 10.92 -14.78 -2.17
CA GLN A 114 10.62 -13.83 -3.24
C GLN A 114 9.68 -12.72 -2.78
N ARG A 115 8.63 -13.06 -2.01
CA ARG A 115 7.71 -12.08 -1.43
C ARG A 115 8.44 -11.13 -0.48
N LYS A 116 9.30 -11.63 0.41
CA LYS A 116 10.14 -10.78 1.28
C LYS A 116 11.03 -9.83 0.48
N LEU A 117 11.69 -10.33 -0.56
CA LEU A 117 12.54 -9.52 -1.44
C LEU A 117 11.75 -8.41 -2.15
N VAL A 118 10.61 -8.75 -2.72
CA VAL A 118 9.76 -7.78 -3.44
C VAL A 118 9.21 -6.75 -2.47
N GLU A 119 8.58 -7.17 -1.38
CA GLU A 119 8.01 -6.28 -0.37
C GLU A 119 9.06 -5.34 0.23
N GLY A 120 10.26 -5.86 0.56
CA GLY A 120 11.37 -5.07 1.08
C GLY A 120 11.93 -4.04 0.07
N ALA A 121 11.64 -4.22 -1.21
CA ALA A 121 11.99 -3.26 -2.25
C ALA A 121 10.91 -2.19 -2.51
N LEU A 122 9.73 -2.30 -1.88
CA LEU A 122 8.66 -1.30 -1.94
C LEU A 122 8.71 -0.43 -0.70
N THR A 123 8.98 0.86 -0.89
CA THR A 123 9.13 1.82 0.22
C THR A 123 7.96 2.79 0.22
N VAL A 124 7.33 2.95 1.38
CA VAL A 124 6.35 4.00 1.65
C VAL A 124 6.92 4.92 2.73
N LYS A 125 6.91 6.21 2.45
CA LYS A 125 7.31 7.26 3.41
C LYS A 125 6.17 8.26 3.52
N SER A 126 5.88 8.72 4.72
CA SER A 126 4.86 9.76 4.97
C SER A 126 5.41 10.87 5.86
N SER A 127 4.84 12.05 5.69
CA SER A 127 5.03 13.20 6.56
C SER A 127 3.65 13.76 6.91
N PRO A 128 3.24 13.71 8.20
CA PRO A 128 3.96 13.11 9.32
C PRO A 128 4.18 11.60 9.15
N HIS A 129 5.19 11.05 9.83
CA HIS A 129 5.46 9.63 9.80
C HIS A 129 4.40 8.85 10.57
N VAL A 130 3.92 7.76 9.99
CA VAL A 130 2.96 6.84 10.63
C VAL A 130 3.39 5.39 10.43
N GLU A 131 3.04 4.55 11.42
CA GLU A 131 3.22 3.09 11.32
C GLU A 131 2.30 2.55 10.23
N GLY A 132 2.84 1.75 9.32
CA GLY A 132 2.07 1.10 8.26
C GLY A 132 2.73 -0.18 7.77
N ALA A 133 1.99 -1.00 7.03
CA ALA A 133 2.49 -2.27 6.51
C ALA A 133 1.84 -2.63 5.17
N TRP A 134 2.59 -3.36 4.35
CA TRP A 134 2.07 -4.06 3.20
C TRP A 134 1.32 -5.32 3.62
N HIS A 135 0.32 -5.66 2.83
CA HIS A 135 -0.43 -6.91 2.90
C HIS A 135 -0.50 -7.52 1.50
N TRP A 136 -0.09 -8.76 1.34
CA TRP A 136 -0.26 -9.50 0.10
C TRP A 136 -1.71 -9.96 -0.02
N VAL A 137 -2.45 -9.34 -0.92
CA VAL A 137 -3.83 -9.72 -1.24
C VAL A 137 -3.82 -11.08 -1.96
N ASP A 138 -2.94 -11.21 -2.95
CA ASP A 138 -2.72 -12.46 -3.67
C ASP A 138 -1.25 -12.63 -4.12
N SER A 139 -0.99 -13.27 -5.24
CA SER A 139 0.36 -13.47 -5.77
C SER A 139 0.88 -12.31 -6.64
N LYS A 140 0.05 -11.32 -6.95
CA LYS A 140 0.36 -10.18 -7.82
C LYS A 140 0.02 -8.84 -7.19
N GLU A 141 -0.83 -8.82 -6.18
CA GLU A 141 -1.36 -7.60 -5.60
C GLU A 141 -0.97 -7.46 -4.13
N LEU A 142 -0.53 -6.27 -3.76
CA LEU A 142 -0.26 -5.85 -2.40
C LEU A 142 -1.00 -4.55 -2.12
N HIS A 143 -1.58 -4.45 -0.93
CA HIS A 143 -2.10 -3.21 -0.40
C HIS A 143 -1.24 -2.73 0.77
N TYR A 144 -1.09 -1.41 0.90
CA TYR A 144 -0.46 -0.79 2.06
C TYR A 144 -1.44 0.18 2.71
N ARG A 145 -1.57 0.08 4.02
CA ARG A 145 -2.25 1.07 4.83
C ARG A 145 -1.50 1.32 6.14
N PRO A 146 -1.67 2.50 6.74
CA PRO A 146 -1.23 2.71 8.12
C PRO A 146 -2.13 1.94 9.10
N LYS A 147 -1.71 1.91 10.36
CA LYS A 147 -2.48 1.30 11.45
C LYS A 147 -3.83 1.97 11.61
N GLU A 148 -3.83 3.30 11.69
CA GLU A 148 -5.01 4.17 11.66
C GLU A 148 -5.13 4.82 10.27
N TYR A 149 -6.19 5.59 10.00
CA TYR A 149 -6.25 6.40 8.78
C TYR A 149 -5.05 7.35 8.67
N TRP A 150 -4.69 7.70 7.45
CA TRP A 150 -3.67 8.72 7.23
C TRP A 150 -4.04 10.02 8.00
N PRO A 151 -3.09 10.71 8.61
CA PRO A 151 -3.35 12.06 9.12
C PRO A 151 -3.82 13.00 8.00
N ALA A 152 -4.63 13.99 8.35
CA ALA A 152 -4.97 15.06 7.43
C ALA A 152 -3.72 15.79 6.92
N HIS A 153 -3.76 16.25 5.67
CA HIS A 153 -2.69 17.02 5.03
C HIS A 153 -1.32 16.33 4.98
N SER A 154 -1.31 14.98 5.03
CA SER A 154 -0.08 14.20 4.88
C SER A 154 0.43 14.22 3.45
N THR A 155 1.75 14.14 3.31
CA THR A 155 2.40 13.81 2.04
C THR A 155 2.94 12.38 2.11
N ILE A 156 2.60 11.56 1.13
CA ILE A 156 2.95 10.15 1.07
C ILE A 156 3.75 9.92 -0.22
N SER A 157 4.93 9.33 -0.10
CA SER A 157 5.79 8.96 -1.22
C SER A 157 5.96 7.45 -1.26
N VAL A 158 5.64 6.87 -2.39
CA VAL A 158 5.76 5.42 -2.64
C VAL A 158 6.80 5.21 -3.72
N SER A 159 7.69 4.26 -3.56
CA SER A 159 8.72 3.97 -4.55
C SER A 159 9.13 2.51 -4.58
N SER A 160 9.55 2.05 -5.76
CA SER A 160 10.08 0.72 -5.99
C SER A 160 11.60 0.78 -6.21
N ARG A 161 12.33 -0.08 -5.52
CA ARG A 161 13.77 -0.31 -5.69
C ARG A 161 14.06 -1.70 -6.25
N LEU A 162 13.17 -2.23 -7.11
CA LEU A 162 13.27 -3.56 -7.70
C LEU A 162 14.34 -3.68 -8.78
N LYS A 163 14.74 -2.58 -9.43
CA LYS A 163 15.63 -2.61 -10.62
C LYS A 163 16.81 -3.57 -10.43
N GLY A 164 16.89 -4.55 -11.34
CA GLY A 164 17.96 -5.52 -11.39
C GLY A 164 17.98 -6.60 -10.31
N LEU A 165 17.10 -6.57 -9.30
CA LEU A 165 17.03 -7.62 -8.28
C LEU A 165 16.57 -8.94 -8.92
N LYS A 166 17.30 -10.04 -8.66
CA LYS A 166 16.89 -11.39 -9.06
C LYS A 166 15.79 -11.88 -8.13
N VAL A 167 14.55 -11.84 -8.61
CA VAL A 167 13.38 -12.30 -7.86
C VAL A 167 13.32 -13.84 -7.84
N ARG A 168 13.61 -14.45 -8.99
CA ARG A 168 13.80 -15.88 -9.21
C ARG A 168 14.53 -16.11 -10.53
N ASP A 169 14.84 -17.35 -10.86
CA ASP A 169 15.43 -17.66 -12.16
C ASP A 169 14.52 -17.18 -13.30
N GLY A 170 15.14 -16.51 -14.26
CA GLY A 170 14.46 -15.93 -15.40
C GLY A 170 13.55 -14.72 -15.09
N LEU A 171 13.56 -14.16 -13.86
CA LEU A 171 12.75 -12.98 -13.50
C LEU A 171 13.54 -12.00 -12.64
N TYR A 172 13.74 -10.79 -13.17
CA TYR A 172 14.45 -9.70 -12.51
C TYR A 172 13.57 -8.46 -12.39
N GLY A 173 13.76 -7.67 -11.33
CA GLY A 173 13.04 -6.43 -11.14
C GLY A 173 13.27 -5.42 -12.26
N ASP A 174 12.20 -4.77 -12.67
CA ASP A 174 12.20 -3.72 -13.69
C ASP A 174 12.64 -2.36 -13.12
N LYS A 175 12.62 -1.33 -13.96
CA LYS A 175 12.96 0.06 -13.61
C LYS A 175 12.18 0.56 -12.39
N ALA A 176 12.77 1.51 -11.69
CA ALA A 176 12.12 2.17 -10.56
C ALA A 176 10.81 2.88 -10.98
N LYS A 177 9.83 2.80 -10.11
CA LYS A 177 8.56 3.54 -10.20
C LYS A 177 8.35 4.30 -8.89
N SER A 178 7.69 5.44 -8.96
CA SER A 178 7.32 6.21 -7.78
C SER A 178 6.01 6.95 -8.02
N VAL A 179 5.26 7.19 -6.94
CA VAL A 179 4.05 8.00 -6.91
C VAL A 179 4.05 8.86 -5.64
N LYS A 180 3.46 10.06 -5.73
CA LYS A 180 3.27 10.95 -4.58
C LYS A 180 1.79 11.24 -4.38
N LEU A 181 1.32 11.02 -3.17
CA LEU A 181 -0.05 11.25 -2.75
C LEU A 181 -0.08 12.32 -1.66
N LYS A 182 -1.21 13.01 -1.55
CA LYS A 182 -1.53 13.89 -0.43
C LYS A 182 -2.88 13.48 0.16
N THR A 183 -3.08 13.71 1.44
CA THR A 183 -4.41 13.65 2.03
C THR A 183 -4.98 15.06 2.18
N GLY A 184 -6.30 15.18 2.06
CA GLY A 184 -7.01 16.41 2.39
C GLY A 184 -7.36 16.50 3.87
N ASP A 185 -8.38 17.28 4.21
CA ASP A 185 -9.02 17.23 5.52
C ASP A 185 -9.42 15.81 5.88
N ARG A 186 -9.44 15.51 7.18
CA ARG A 186 -9.96 14.24 7.68
C ARG A 186 -11.48 14.27 7.61
N VAL A 187 -12.02 13.75 6.52
CA VAL A 187 -13.45 13.57 6.28
C VAL A 187 -13.80 12.11 6.46
N GLU A 188 -14.84 11.84 7.23
CA GLU A 188 -15.37 10.50 7.54
C GLU A 188 -16.89 10.55 7.54
N ALA A 189 -17.53 9.50 7.06
CA ALA A 189 -18.97 9.32 7.17
C ALA A 189 -19.28 8.04 7.96
N LEU A 190 -20.27 8.12 8.85
CA LEU A 190 -20.82 7.00 9.61
C LEU A 190 -22.29 6.86 9.25
N ALA A 191 -22.64 5.82 8.50
CA ALA A 191 -24.01 5.47 8.16
C ALA A 191 -24.54 4.42 9.13
N ASP A 192 -25.57 4.77 9.87
CA ASP A 192 -26.33 3.86 10.75
C ASP A 192 -27.57 3.39 9.99
N ALA A 193 -27.56 2.12 9.56
CA ALA A 193 -28.63 1.56 8.74
C ALA A 193 -29.94 1.38 9.52
N SER A 194 -29.89 1.02 10.80
CA SER A 194 -31.08 0.94 11.65
C SER A 194 -31.53 2.29 12.18
N GLY A 195 -30.56 3.21 12.43
CA GLY A 195 -30.84 4.60 12.80
C GLY A 195 -31.22 5.48 11.63
N LEU A 196 -31.19 4.98 10.40
CA LEU A 196 -31.61 5.64 9.16
C LEU A 196 -30.97 7.03 8.97
N SER A 197 -29.75 7.21 9.49
CA SER A 197 -29.02 8.47 9.42
C SER A 197 -27.55 8.26 9.06
N MET A 198 -26.96 9.30 8.46
CA MET A 198 -25.53 9.37 8.18
C MET A 198 -24.93 10.61 8.86
N LYS A 199 -23.97 10.39 9.75
CA LYS A 199 -23.19 11.44 10.38
C LYS A 199 -21.94 11.71 9.53
N PHE A 200 -21.80 12.94 9.07
CA PHE A 200 -20.64 13.40 8.33
C PHE A 200 -19.73 14.22 9.25
N SER A 201 -18.50 13.78 9.37
CA SER A 201 -17.51 14.42 10.25
C SER A 201 -16.37 15.01 9.44
N LYS A 202 -15.90 16.17 9.84
CA LYS A 202 -14.71 16.84 9.30
C LYS A 202 -13.78 17.21 10.46
N ASN A 203 -12.54 16.74 10.39
CA ASN A 203 -11.50 16.99 11.38
C ASN A 203 -11.94 16.67 12.81
N GLY A 204 -12.67 15.54 12.98
CA GLY A 204 -13.14 15.04 14.28
C GLY A 204 -14.45 15.67 14.77
N LYS A 205 -15.05 16.61 14.06
CA LYS A 205 -16.34 17.22 14.41
C LYS A 205 -17.43 16.76 13.47
N VAL A 206 -18.58 16.34 14.00
CA VAL A 206 -19.79 16.12 13.19
C VAL A 206 -20.29 17.48 12.72
N ILE A 207 -20.38 17.66 11.41
CA ILE A 207 -20.81 18.92 10.78
C ILE A 207 -22.15 18.82 10.08
N LYS A 208 -22.62 17.60 9.82
CA LYS A 208 -23.94 17.36 9.26
C LYS A 208 -24.43 15.96 9.63
N GLU A 209 -25.72 15.84 9.90
CA GLU A 209 -26.44 14.57 9.98
C GLU A 209 -27.50 14.55 8.88
N ILE A 210 -27.55 13.45 8.13
CA ILE A 210 -28.32 13.32 6.89
C ILE A 210 -29.28 12.16 7.05
N PRO A 211 -30.60 12.34 6.89
CA PRO A 211 -31.56 11.23 6.78
C PRO A 211 -31.25 10.40 5.52
N ILE A 212 -31.15 9.09 5.70
CA ILE A 212 -30.81 8.14 4.62
C ILE A 212 -31.83 7.01 4.55
N THR A 213 -31.81 6.30 3.43
CA THR A 213 -32.35 4.96 3.26
C THR A 213 -31.21 4.06 2.79
N THR A 214 -31.18 2.79 3.25
CA THR A 214 -30.20 1.80 2.81
C THR A 214 -30.90 0.59 2.22
N GLY A 215 -30.21 -0.53 2.00
CA GLY A 215 -30.75 -1.74 1.43
C GLY A 215 -31.88 -2.34 2.27
N LYS A 216 -33.01 -2.68 1.59
CA LYS A 216 -34.14 -3.41 2.17
C LYS A 216 -33.80 -4.88 2.43
N ALA A 217 -34.69 -5.61 3.09
CA ALA A 217 -34.56 -7.05 3.30
C ALA A 217 -34.33 -7.82 1.97
N GLY A 218 -33.32 -8.67 1.97
CA GLY A 218 -32.84 -9.40 0.79
C GLY A 218 -31.85 -8.64 -0.09
N PHE A 219 -31.62 -7.34 0.20
CA PHE A 219 -30.68 -6.46 -0.50
C PHE A 219 -29.90 -5.58 0.48
N GLU A 220 -29.61 -6.09 1.63
CA GLU A 220 -29.00 -5.35 2.73
C GLU A 220 -27.67 -4.72 2.33
N THR A 221 -27.49 -3.47 2.73
CA THR A 221 -26.20 -2.78 2.59
C THR A 221 -25.16 -3.46 3.47
N ARG A 222 -23.99 -3.80 2.94
CA ARG A 222 -22.93 -4.43 3.74
C ARG A 222 -22.42 -3.51 4.83
N ASN A 223 -22.20 -4.06 6.01
CA ASN A 223 -21.53 -3.41 7.13
C ASN A 223 -20.04 -3.20 6.88
N GLY A 224 -19.39 -2.46 7.77
CA GLY A 224 -17.97 -2.21 7.80
C GLY A 224 -17.56 -0.92 7.08
N THR A 225 -16.27 -0.70 7.00
CA THR A 225 -15.69 0.48 6.35
C THR A 225 -15.49 0.22 4.87
N LYS A 226 -16.01 1.10 4.05
CA LYS A 226 -15.82 1.19 2.61
C LYS A 226 -15.12 2.51 2.31
N VAL A 227 -14.39 2.57 1.21
CA VAL A 227 -13.67 3.79 0.80
C VAL A 227 -14.26 4.26 -0.52
N ILE A 228 -14.50 5.56 -0.68
CA ILE A 228 -15.02 6.10 -1.94
C ILE A 228 -14.01 5.82 -3.06
N LEU A 229 -14.44 5.06 -4.06
CA LEU A 229 -13.65 4.61 -5.21
C LEU A 229 -13.67 5.61 -6.37
N GLY A 230 -14.79 6.29 -6.54
CA GLY A 230 -15.03 7.22 -7.63
C GLY A 230 -16.26 8.07 -7.37
N ARG A 231 -16.38 9.17 -8.11
CA ARG A 231 -17.53 10.10 -8.03
C ARG A 231 -17.96 10.48 -9.44
N GLU A 232 -19.26 10.42 -9.67
CA GLU A 232 -19.87 10.74 -10.94
C GLU A 232 -21.09 11.65 -10.70
N SER A 233 -21.17 12.79 -11.36
CA SER A 233 -22.32 13.70 -11.23
C SER A 233 -23.61 13.06 -11.75
N PHE A 234 -23.47 12.14 -12.70
CA PHE A 234 -24.56 11.34 -13.25
C PHE A 234 -24.05 9.92 -13.59
N VAL A 235 -24.82 8.90 -13.24
CA VAL A 235 -24.58 7.51 -13.65
C VAL A 235 -25.90 6.83 -13.96
N ARG A 236 -25.94 6.01 -15.00
CA ARG A 236 -27.07 5.13 -15.27
C ARG A 236 -26.87 3.79 -14.60
N MET A 237 -27.67 3.53 -13.57
CA MET A 237 -27.64 2.28 -12.81
C MET A 237 -28.64 1.29 -13.40
N ARG A 238 -28.14 0.12 -13.80
CA ARG A 238 -28.96 -0.99 -14.34
C ARG A 238 -28.79 -2.20 -13.46
N SER A 239 -29.92 -2.73 -12.99
CA SER A 239 -29.97 -3.90 -12.12
C SER A 239 -29.28 -5.11 -12.73
N GLY A 240 -29.41 -5.33 -14.04
CA GLY A 240 -28.74 -6.44 -14.75
C GLY A 240 -27.22 -6.41 -14.67
N SER A 241 -26.59 -5.23 -14.49
CA SER A 241 -25.13 -5.11 -14.33
C SER A 241 -24.62 -5.63 -12.98
N VAL A 242 -25.51 -5.82 -12.02
CA VAL A 242 -25.21 -6.33 -10.67
C VAL A 242 -25.98 -7.62 -10.35
N GLY A 243 -26.56 -8.27 -11.38
CA GLY A 243 -27.21 -9.58 -11.27
C GLY A 243 -28.61 -9.54 -10.67
N ILE A 244 -29.26 -8.38 -10.56
CA ILE A 244 -30.63 -8.25 -10.07
C ILE A 244 -31.58 -8.27 -11.27
N GLY A 245 -32.58 -9.18 -11.23
CA GLY A 245 -33.55 -9.40 -12.30
C GLY A 245 -34.98 -9.57 -11.77
N GLY A 246 -35.91 -9.90 -12.68
CA GLY A 246 -37.32 -10.14 -12.34
C GLY A 246 -38.04 -8.88 -11.88
N GLY A 247 -38.91 -9.01 -10.89
CA GLY A 247 -39.70 -7.89 -10.32
C GLY A 247 -38.89 -6.81 -9.61
N GLU A 248 -37.60 -7.08 -9.35
CA GLU A 248 -36.68 -6.13 -8.71
C GLU A 248 -35.79 -5.38 -9.72
N SER A 249 -36.07 -5.54 -11.02
CA SER A 249 -35.30 -4.87 -12.08
C SER A 249 -35.51 -3.37 -12.09
N TYR A 250 -34.40 -2.62 -12.30
CA TYR A 250 -34.41 -1.18 -12.46
C TYR A 250 -33.44 -0.71 -13.53
N ASP A 251 -33.74 0.43 -14.11
CA ASP A 251 -32.85 1.20 -15.00
C ASP A 251 -33.06 2.69 -14.69
N LEU A 252 -32.18 3.27 -13.89
CA LEU A 252 -32.33 4.59 -13.29
C LEU A 252 -31.17 5.51 -13.65
N GLY A 253 -31.50 6.75 -14.03
CA GLY A 253 -30.54 7.86 -14.06
C GLY A 253 -30.36 8.42 -12.64
N VAL A 254 -29.15 8.36 -12.14
CA VAL A 254 -28.85 8.70 -10.76
C VAL A 254 -27.84 9.85 -10.71
N HIS A 255 -28.13 10.88 -9.93
CA HIS A 255 -27.25 12.02 -9.76
C HIS A 255 -26.42 11.94 -8.48
N TRP A 256 -25.29 12.63 -8.48
CA TRP A 256 -24.40 12.82 -7.32
C TRP A 256 -23.93 11.49 -6.71
N ALA A 257 -23.52 10.56 -7.56
CA ALA A 257 -23.16 9.20 -7.20
C ALA A 257 -21.70 9.10 -6.71
N SER A 258 -21.51 8.62 -5.49
CA SER A 258 -20.21 8.28 -4.89
C SER A 258 -20.09 6.76 -4.74
N ARG A 259 -19.27 6.11 -5.55
CA ARG A 259 -19.11 4.65 -5.61
C ARG A 259 -18.34 4.14 -4.40
N LEU A 260 -18.84 3.11 -3.74
CA LEU A 260 -18.24 2.46 -2.56
C LEU A 260 -17.72 1.06 -2.85
N THR A 261 -18.35 0.33 -3.77
CA THR A 261 -17.97 -1.04 -4.11
C THR A 261 -18.00 -1.28 -5.62
N TRP A 262 -17.22 -2.26 -6.06
CA TRP A 262 -17.27 -2.70 -7.47
C TRP A 262 -18.59 -3.39 -7.80
N SER A 263 -19.22 -4.04 -6.81
CA SER A 263 -20.54 -4.68 -6.95
C SER A 263 -21.72 -3.70 -6.98
N GLY A 264 -21.47 -2.37 -6.93
CA GLY A 264 -22.49 -1.37 -7.21
C GLY A 264 -23.18 -0.72 -6.00
N GLU A 265 -22.58 -0.76 -4.80
CA GLU A 265 -23.06 0.10 -3.71
C GLU A 265 -22.55 1.53 -3.89
N TYR A 266 -23.45 2.50 -3.78
CA TYR A 266 -23.18 3.94 -3.91
C TYR A 266 -23.87 4.72 -2.79
N VAL A 267 -23.39 5.93 -2.55
CA VAL A 267 -24.16 7.02 -1.94
C VAL A 267 -24.64 7.93 -3.06
N HIS A 268 -25.94 8.23 -3.16
CA HIS A 268 -26.48 8.98 -4.27
C HIS A 268 -27.81 9.68 -3.98
N ALA A 269 -28.24 10.58 -4.87
CA ALA A 269 -29.57 11.15 -4.84
C ALA A 269 -30.63 10.10 -5.19
N ALA A 270 -31.70 10.01 -4.37
CA ALA A 270 -32.81 9.10 -4.59
C ALA A 270 -34.16 9.81 -4.36
N PRO A 271 -34.53 10.82 -5.19
CA PRO A 271 -35.77 11.59 -5.01
C PRO A 271 -37.02 10.72 -5.09
N TRP A 272 -36.97 9.59 -5.80
CA TRP A 272 -38.10 8.65 -5.93
C TRP A 272 -38.43 7.89 -4.63
N SER A 273 -37.52 7.86 -3.65
CA SER A 273 -37.73 7.23 -2.34
C SER A 273 -37.67 8.25 -1.18
N SER A 274 -38.01 9.51 -1.44
CA SER A 274 -37.92 10.59 -0.42
C SER A 274 -38.69 10.29 0.85
N GLY A 275 -39.83 9.60 0.77
CA GLY A 275 -40.61 9.16 1.95
C GLY A 275 -39.93 8.08 2.80
N SER A 276 -38.86 7.44 2.31
CA SER A 276 -38.10 6.44 3.06
C SER A 276 -36.90 7.04 3.79
N HIS A 277 -36.44 8.24 3.42
CA HIS A 277 -35.25 8.85 4.02
C HIS A 277 -35.50 9.17 5.49
N GLY A 278 -34.75 8.53 6.39
CA GLY A 278 -34.95 8.63 7.85
C GLY A 278 -36.15 7.86 8.38
N VAL A 279 -36.83 7.04 7.56
CA VAL A 279 -38.06 6.31 7.93
C VAL A 279 -37.93 4.80 7.74
N SER A 280 -37.34 4.35 6.60
CA SER A 280 -37.23 2.91 6.31
C SER A 280 -36.11 2.64 5.30
N ASN A 281 -35.61 1.40 5.25
CA ASN A 281 -34.69 0.90 4.26
C ASN A 281 -35.46 0.37 3.05
N SER A 282 -35.19 0.92 1.84
CA SER A 282 -35.99 0.65 0.65
C SER A 282 -35.16 0.40 -0.61
N SER A 283 -33.83 0.53 -0.56
CA SER A 283 -32.96 0.37 -1.74
C SER A 283 -32.54 -1.08 -2.00
N HIS A 284 -31.76 -1.30 -3.06
CA HIS A 284 -31.11 -2.58 -3.38
C HIS A 284 -29.65 -2.61 -2.93
N GLY A 285 -29.30 -1.95 -1.83
CA GLY A 285 -27.98 -1.91 -1.22
C GLY A 285 -27.27 -0.55 -1.26
N CYS A 286 -27.70 0.38 -2.11
CA CYS A 286 -27.19 1.76 -2.13
C CYS A 286 -27.70 2.57 -0.94
N THR A 287 -27.00 3.66 -0.63
CA THR A 287 -27.46 4.68 0.31
C THR A 287 -28.10 5.82 -0.45
N GLY A 288 -29.42 5.93 -0.32
CA GLY A 288 -30.23 7.00 -0.91
C GLY A 288 -30.44 8.15 0.08
N MET A 289 -30.46 9.37 -0.45
CA MET A 289 -30.80 10.59 0.28
C MET A 289 -31.43 11.63 -0.65
N SER A 290 -31.90 12.75 -0.10
CA SER A 290 -32.45 13.82 -0.93
C SER A 290 -31.41 14.33 -1.94
N THR A 291 -31.88 14.90 -3.05
CA THR A 291 -30.99 15.46 -4.09
C THR A 291 -30.03 16.50 -3.52
N GLU A 292 -30.53 17.39 -2.66
CA GLU A 292 -29.73 18.41 -1.99
C GLU A 292 -28.65 17.80 -1.08
N ASN A 293 -29.01 16.80 -0.26
CA ASN A 293 -28.05 16.14 0.63
C ASN A 293 -27.03 15.33 -0.16
N ALA A 294 -27.43 14.67 -1.24
CA ALA A 294 -26.51 13.92 -2.10
C ALA A 294 -25.52 14.83 -2.82
N GLN A 295 -25.98 15.98 -3.32
CA GLN A 295 -25.11 16.99 -3.92
C GLN A 295 -24.12 17.51 -2.89
N TRP A 296 -24.61 17.90 -1.71
CA TRP A 296 -23.77 18.37 -0.63
C TRP A 296 -22.73 17.31 -0.22
N PHE A 297 -23.14 16.05 -0.05
CA PHE A 297 -22.22 14.95 0.26
C PHE A 297 -21.15 14.80 -0.83
N PHE A 298 -21.58 14.74 -2.10
CA PHE A 298 -20.72 14.61 -3.26
C PHE A 298 -19.66 15.73 -3.33
N GLU A 299 -20.04 16.97 -3.08
CA GLU A 299 -19.13 18.13 -3.11
C GLU A 299 -18.13 18.13 -1.94
N ASN A 300 -18.49 17.53 -0.79
CA ASN A 300 -17.67 17.52 0.42
C ASN A 300 -16.82 16.25 0.59
N VAL A 301 -16.94 15.26 -0.30
CA VAL A 301 -16.11 14.05 -0.30
C VAL A 301 -15.16 14.02 -1.49
N ARG A 302 -14.21 13.10 -1.44
CA ARG A 302 -13.30 12.76 -2.53
C ARG A 302 -13.00 11.27 -2.51
N ASN A 303 -12.38 10.75 -3.57
CA ASN A 303 -11.85 9.38 -3.58
C ASN A 303 -10.93 9.18 -2.37
N GLY A 304 -11.03 8.04 -1.71
CA GLY A 304 -10.27 7.76 -0.50
C GLY A 304 -10.93 8.19 0.81
N VAL A 305 -12.12 8.82 0.81
CA VAL A 305 -12.88 9.11 2.03
C VAL A 305 -13.50 7.81 2.56
N PRO A 306 -13.30 7.46 3.85
CA PRO A 306 -13.94 6.29 4.44
C PRO A 306 -15.41 6.58 4.79
N VAL A 307 -16.26 5.62 4.48
CA VAL A 307 -17.67 5.56 4.85
C VAL A 307 -17.90 4.28 5.61
N LYS A 308 -18.18 4.38 6.91
CA LYS A 308 -18.43 3.24 7.77
C LYS A 308 -19.93 2.98 7.90
N TYR A 309 -20.32 1.74 7.67
CA TYR A 309 -21.70 1.26 7.85
C TYR A 309 -21.79 0.40 9.11
N VAL A 310 -22.82 0.65 9.89
CA VAL A 310 -23.14 -0.10 11.12
C VAL A 310 -24.63 -0.42 11.16
N ASN A 311 -24.99 -1.41 11.97
CA ASN A 311 -26.37 -1.78 12.28
C ASN A 311 -27.23 -2.11 11.05
N SER A 312 -26.61 -2.62 9.99
CA SER A 312 -27.31 -3.27 8.88
C SER A 312 -27.42 -4.77 9.16
N ASP A 313 -28.48 -5.41 8.68
CA ASP A 313 -28.59 -6.89 8.71
C ASP A 313 -27.68 -7.58 7.70
N GLY A 314 -27.02 -6.81 6.80
CA GLY A 314 -26.09 -7.32 5.81
C GLY A 314 -24.75 -7.76 6.42
N GLU A 315 -24.07 -8.65 5.70
CA GLU A 315 -22.72 -9.11 6.06
C GLU A 315 -21.70 -7.94 6.07
N THR A 316 -20.58 -8.16 6.73
CA THR A 316 -19.45 -7.20 6.63
C THR A 316 -18.82 -7.30 5.24
N MET A 317 -18.57 -6.15 4.61
CA MET A 317 -17.84 -6.08 3.34
C MET A 317 -16.48 -6.80 3.45
N PRO A 318 -16.15 -7.71 2.50
CA PRO A 318 -14.85 -8.36 2.48
C PRO A 318 -13.72 -7.33 2.34
N ALA A 319 -12.57 -7.66 2.91
CA ALA A 319 -11.41 -6.75 2.89
C ALA A 319 -10.91 -6.47 1.47
N PHE A 320 -11.03 -7.44 0.57
CA PHE A 320 -10.51 -7.38 -0.79
C PHE A 320 -11.54 -7.87 -1.82
N GLY A 321 -11.31 -7.52 -3.09
CA GLY A 321 -12.09 -8.02 -4.23
C GLY A 321 -13.37 -7.25 -4.54
N ASN A 322 -13.81 -6.35 -3.67
CA ASN A 322 -15.02 -5.55 -3.91
C ASN A 322 -14.83 -4.04 -3.60
N GLY A 323 -13.69 -3.49 -3.91
CA GLY A 323 -13.26 -2.16 -3.52
C GLY A 323 -12.32 -2.21 -2.31
N PHE A 324 -12.18 -1.10 -1.59
CA PHE A 324 -11.27 -1.01 -0.45
C PHE A 324 -11.99 -1.27 0.87
N GLY A 325 -12.04 -2.55 1.26
CA GLY A 325 -12.47 -3.02 2.58
C GLY A 325 -11.32 -3.30 3.54
N ASP A 326 -10.12 -2.83 3.24
CA ASP A 326 -8.86 -3.05 3.97
C ASP A 326 -9.01 -2.77 5.47
N TRP A 327 -9.81 -1.77 5.80
CA TRP A 327 -10.08 -1.32 7.18
C TRP A 327 -10.96 -2.28 7.99
N ASN A 328 -11.56 -3.28 7.34
CA ASN A 328 -12.36 -4.34 7.99
C ASN A 328 -11.48 -5.44 8.60
N LEU A 329 -10.19 -5.45 8.29
CA LEU A 329 -9.22 -6.28 9.00
C LEU A 329 -8.64 -5.53 10.20
N SER A 330 -8.60 -6.18 11.36
CA SER A 330 -7.86 -5.64 12.50
C SER A 330 -6.37 -5.49 12.14
N TRP A 331 -5.67 -4.57 12.80
CA TRP A 331 -4.25 -4.35 12.55
C TRP A 331 -3.39 -5.62 12.72
N ALA A 332 -3.73 -6.45 13.69
CA ALA A 332 -3.07 -7.74 13.90
C ALA A 332 -3.26 -8.70 12.71
N LYS A 333 -4.50 -8.80 12.18
CA LYS A 333 -4.79 -9.59 10.97
C LYS A 333 -4.12 -8.99 9.74
N TRP A 334 -4.10 -7.65 9.62
CA TRP A 334 -3.43 -6.95 8.52
C TRP A 334 -1.95 -7.32 8.44
N LYS A 335 -1.21 -7.21 9.54
CA LYS A 335 0.22 -7.54 9.60
C LYS A 335 0.54 -9.00 9.22
N LYS A 336 -0.37 -9.94 9.45
CA LYS A 336 -0.18 -11.34 9.03
C LYS A 336 -0.11 -11.51 7.51
N GLY A 337 -0.58 -10.57 6.72
CA GLY A 337 -0.45 -10.57 5.25
C GLY A 337 0.92 -10.11 4.75
N SER A 338 1.74 -9.47 5.58
CA SER A 338 3.08 -9.03 5.23
C SER A 338 4.07 -10.20 5.20
N ALA A 339 4.88 -10.28 4.15
CA ALA A 339 5.95 -11.26 4.08
C ALA A 339 7.15 -10.88 4.94
N LEU A 340 7.35 -9.59 5.24
CA LEU A 340 8.41 -9.10 6.11
C LEU A 340 8.09 -9.32 7.59
N LEU A 341 6.83 -9.17 7.98
CA LEU A 341 6.39 -9.27 9.38
C LEU A 341 6.00 -10.70 9.79
N ARG A 342 5.84 -11.61 8.84
CA ARG A 342 5.67 -13.05 9.11
C ARG A 342 6.98 -13.64 9.64
N GLY A 343 7.09 -13.80 10.94
CA GLY A 343 8.26 -14.44 11.59
C GLY A 343 8.92 -13.63 12.69
N SER A 344 8.47 -12.41 12.97
CA SER A 344 8.88 -11.63 14.13
C SER A 344 8.01 -11.95 15.36
N HIS A 345 7.86 -13.24 15.69
CA HIS A 345 7.48 -13.61 17.05
C HIS A 345 8.77 -13.57 17.89
N GLY A 346 9.03 -12.45 18.54
CA GLY A 346 9.98 -12.37 19.65
C GLY A 346 11.29 -11.62 19.42
N GLN A 347 11.39 -10.71 18.44
CA GLN A 347 12.48 -9.71 18.46
C GLN A 347 11.95 -8.35 17.98
N ASP A 348 12.27 -7.34 18.75
CA ASP A 348 11.76 -5.97 18.62
C ASP A 348 11.90 -5.39 17.22
N ALA A 349 10.83 -4.71 16.77
CA ALA A 349 10.70 -4.01 15.49
C ALA A 349 11.62 -2.76 15.34
N ALA A 350 12.72 -2.69 16.07
CA ALA A 350 13.65 -1.56 16.09
C ALA A 350 14.83 -1.69 15.09
N SER A 351 14.88 -2.74 14.25
CA SER A 351 16.09 -3.05 13.47
C SER A 351 15.93 -3.14 11.96
N ALA A 352 14.83 -2.67 11.36
CA ALA A 352 14.68 -2.71 9.90
C ALA A 352 15.35 -1.52 9.15
N THR A 353 15.94 -0.56 9.87
CA THR A 353 16.75 0.54 9.32
C THR A 353 18.20 0.56 9.87
N GLY A 354 18.55 -0.42 10.68
CA GLY A 354 19.86 -0.54 11.27
C GLY A 354 20.88 -1.11 10.30
N VAL A 355 21.61 -0.26 9.63
CA VAL A 355 22.98 -0.59 9.23
C VAL A 355 23.73 -0.82 10.52
N ASN A 356 24.10 -2.10 10.82
CA ASN A 356 25.10 -2.38 11.87
C ASN A 356 26.41 -1.71 11.46
N ARG A 357 26.56 -0.44 11.80
CA ARG A 357 27.86 0.21 11.88
C ARG A 357 28.49 -0.32 13.17
N LEU A 358 29.51 -1.11 13.05
CA LEU A 358 30.47 -1.29 14.14
C LEU A 358 31.06 0.11 14.39
N ARG A 359 30.63 0.75 15.47
CA ARG A 359 31.33 1.94 15.97
C ARG A 359 32.58 1.43 16.68
N PRO A 360 33.76 1.96 16.39
CA PRO A 360 34.90 1.76 17.26
C PRO A 360 34.53 2.34 18.63
N GLN A 361 34.66 1.57 19.68
CA GLN A 361 34.71 2.14 21.03
C GLN A 361 36.09 2.83 21.15
N VAL A 362 36.04 4.13 21.45
CA VAL A 362 37.19 4.91 21.85
C VAL A 362 37.48 4.60 23.29
#